data_2a96ccf53b87c6444646e4830670fe73
#
_entry.id   2a96ccf53b87c6444646e4830670fe73
#
_cell.length_a   1.000
_cell.length_b   1.000
_cell.length_c   1.000
_cell.angle_alpha   90.00
_cell.angle_beta   90.00
_cell.angle_gamma   90.00
#
_symmetry.space_group_name_H-M   'P 1'
#
loop_
_entity.id
_entity.type
_entity.pdbx_description
1 polymer ?
#
loop_
_entity_poly.entity_id
_entity_poly.type
_entity_poly.pdbx_seq_one_letter_code
_entity_poly.pdbx_strand_id
1 'polypeptide(L)'
;LKEISGPNWVQAVNNTSGKVITYDGSYTRSSVIQAFYSSSTGGKTNTNVVGFGSATPWPYLQTVDDPWSIDNRVGNAKAAWSFDFNTYQLSKNILCGDTPCFDALTDIYVSSAAESGAALEVTMKGFKNGSPKSVTKSGRNIKSQLGFRSHYFKTSSNSDISNLKVGPVQANSSSSN
;
A
#
# COMPACT_ATOMS: atom_id res chain seq x y z
N LEU A 1 2.36 25.69 14.54
CA LEU A 1 2.23 25.59 13.06
C LEU A 1 3.35 26.43 12.49
N LYS A 2 4.35 25.77 11.87
CA LYS A 2 5.44 26.45 11.18
C LYS A 2 4.82 27.04 9.90
N GLU A 3 4.87 28.36 9.75
CA GLU A 3 4.41 29.02 8.53
C GLU A 3 5.16 28.47 7.31
N ILE A 4 4.47 27.71 6.48
CA ILE A 4 4.95 27.31 5.16
C ILE A 4 4.50 28.41 4.18
N SER A 5 5.09 29.57 4.31
CA SER A 5 4.75 30.74 3.49
C SER A 5 5.87 31.06 2.50
N GLY A 6 6.05 30.18 1.50
CA GLY A 6 6.73 30.59 0.29
C GLY A 6 5.79 31.46 -0.58
N PRO A 7 6.28 32.45 -1.31
CA PRO A 7 5.46 33.34 -2.14
C PRO A 7 4.58 32.56 -3.14
N ASN A 8 5.06 31.45 -3.69
CA ASN A 8 4.33 30.59 -4.60
C ASN A 8 3.14 29.86 -3.93
N TRP A 9 3.29 29.48 -2.64
CA TRP A 9 2.20 28.85 -1.90
C TRP A 9 1.06 29.83 -1.63
N VAL A 10 1.37 31.03 -1.16
CA VAL A 10 0.38 32.10 -0.91
C VAL A 10 -0.36 32.44 -2.21
N GLN A 11 0.37 32.57 -3.31
CA GLN A 11 -0.21 32.83 -4.62
C GLN A 11 -1.13 31.69 -5.07
N ALA A 12 -0.75 30.43 -4.90
CA ALA A 12 -1.57 29.27 -5.25
C ALA A 12 -2.89 29.26 -4.46
N VAL A 13 -2.82 29.51 -3.14
CA VAL A 13 -4.01 29.57 -2.27
C VAL A 13 -4.92 30.73 -2.71
N ASN A 14 -4.37 31.92 -2.97
CA ASN A 14 -5.16 33.07 -3.41
C ASN A 14 -5.83 32.84 -4.78
N ASN A 15 -5.12 32.22 -5.72
CA ASN A 15 -5.65 31.92 -7.07
C ASN A 15 -6.76 30.86 -7.06
N THR A 16 -6.82 30.03 -6.03
CA THR A 16 -7.83 28.98 -5.86
C THR A 16 -8.88 29.31 -4.80
N SER A 17 -8.83 30.50 -4.21
CA SER A 17 -9.81 30.97 -3.23
C SER A 17 -11.23 30.92 -3.80
N GLY A 18 -12.16 30.34 -3.06
CA GLY A 18 -13.55 30.16 -3.48
C GLY A 18 -13.78 29.07 -4.55
N LYS A 19 -12.72 28.34 -4.96
CA LYS A 19 -12.83 27.24 -5.92
C LYS A 19 -12.85 25.90 -5.19
N VAL A 20 -13.65 24.97 -5.68
CA VAL A 20 -13.70 23.57 -5.24
C VAL A 20 -13.54 22.65 -6.44
N ILE A 21 -12.98 21.48 -6.22
CA ILE A 21 -12.86 20.46 -7.25
C ILE A 21 -14.11 19.58 -7.21
N THR A 22 -14.79 19.43 -8.35
CA THR A 22 -15.92 18.52 -8.53
C THR A 22 -15.54 17.43 -9.55
N TYR A 23 -16.12 16.25 -9.44
CA TYR A 23 -15.78 15.12 -10.33
C TYR A 23 -16.69 15.02 -11.56
N ASP A 24 -17.85 15.66 -11.56
CA ASP A 24 -18.85 15.57 -12.62
C ASP A 24 -19.18 16.92 -13.26
N GLY A 25 -18.44 17.97 -12.92
CA GLY A 25 -18.70 19.34 -13.38
C GLY A 25 -19.92 20.01 -12.74
N SER A 26 -20.60 19.34 -11.84
CA SER A 26 -21.75 19.87 -11.10
C SER A 26 -21.29 20.71 -9.91
N TYR A 27 -22.09 21.71 -9.53
CA TYR A 27 -21.84 22.59 -8.38
C TYR A 27 -22.62 22.16 -7.13
N THR A 28 -23.09 20.91 -7.06
CA THR A 28 -23.78 20.39 -5.89
C THR A 28 -22.77 19.94 -4.82
N ARG A 29 -23.16 19.98 -3.55
CA ARG A 29 -22.30 19.54 -2.46
C ARG A 29 -21.88 18.06 -2.60
N SER A 30 -22.72 17.24 -3.19
CA SER A 30 -22.45 15.81 -3.45
C SER A 30 -21.38 15.58 -4.52
N SER A 31 -21.12 16.57 -5.38
CA SER A 31 -20.14 16.49 -6.45
C SER A 31 -18.75 16.96 -6.04
N VAL A 32 -18.60 17.59 -4.87
CA VAL A 32 -17.29 18.00 -4.34
C VAL A 32 -16.49 16.76 -3.96
N ILE A 33 -15.27 16.64 -4.48
CA ILE A 33 -14.41 15.50 -4.15
C ILE A 33 -13.92 15.55 -2.71
N GLN A 34 -13.71 14.39 -2.13
CA GLN A 34 -12.86 14.23 -0.96
C GLN A 34 -11.41 14.04 -1.44
N ALA A 35 -10.57 15.03 -1.19
CA ALA A 35 -9.17 14.98 -1.60
C ALA A 35 -8.33 14.14 -0.62
N PHE A 36 -7.48 13.27 -1.16
CA PHE A 36 -6.51 12.48 -0.42
C PHE A 36 -5.10 12.81 -0.88
N TYR A 37 -4.16 12.63 0.01
CA TYR A 37 -2.74 12.79 -0.30
C TYR A 37 -1.93 11.68 0.39
N SER A 38 -0.74 11.41 -0.15
CA SER A 38 0.21 10.47 0.42
C SER A 38 1.64 10.97 0.21
N SER A 39 2.58 10.43 0.99
CA SER A 39 4.01 10.75 0.80
C SER A 39 4.61 10.14 -0.46
N SER A 40 4.01 9.06 -0.95
CA SER A 40 4.38 8.36 -2.18
C SER A 40 3.24 7.47 -2.62
N THR A 41 2.97 7.39 -3.90
CA THR A 41 2.04 6.43 -4.48
C THR A 41 2.69 5.08 -4.78
N GLY A 42 4.03 5.03 -4.74
CA GLY A 42 4.78 3.81 -5.09
C GLY A 42 4.85 3.52 -6.59
N GLY A 43 4.58 4.54 -7.44
CA GLY A 43 4.62 4.43 -8.90
C GLY A 43 3.25 4.33 -9.56
N LYS A 44 2.20 4.02 -8.80
CA LYS A 44 0.79 4.03 -9.25
C LYS A 44 -0.14 4.44 -8.12
N THR A 45 -1.20 5.18 -8.44
CA THR A 45 -2.26 5.44 -7.49
C THR A 45 -3.15 4.21 -7.27
N ASN A 46 -3.94 4.21 -6.22
CA ASN A 46 -4.95 3.19 -5.95
C ASN A 46 -6.36 3.78 -6.05
N THR A 47 -7.32 2.97 -6.44
CA THR A 47 -8.74 3.31 -6.21
C THR A 47 -9.01 3.37 -4.70
N ASN A 48 -10.10 4.03 -4.30
CA ASN A 48 -10.51 4.06 -2.89
C ASN A 48 -10.85 2.65 -2.33
N VAL A 49 -11.32 1.74 -3.17
CA VAL A 49 -11.58 0.35 -2.79
C VAL A 49 -10.28 -0.34 -2.37
N VAL A 50 -9.25 -0.24 -3.19
CA VAL A 50 -7.93 -0.82 -2.92
C VAL A 50 -7.22 -0.08 -1.79
N GLY A 51 -7.16 1.25 -1.84
CA GLY A 51 -6.42 2.06 -0.89
C GLY A 51 -7.02 2.09 0.52
N PHE A 52 -8.34 2.21 0.63
CA PHE A 52 -9.03 2.42 1.90
C PHE A 52 -10.00 1.30 2.28
N GLY A 53 -10.29 0.35 1.36
CA GLY A 53 -11.25 -0.73 1.57
C GLY A 53 -12.70 -0.28 1.56
N SER A 54 -12.99 0.80 0.84
CA SER A 54 -14.36 1.26 0.62
C SER A 54 -15.16 0.22 -0.13
N ALA A 55 -16.43 0.04 0.23
CA ALA A 55 -17.30 -0.89 -0.48
C ALA A 55 -17.72 -0.35 -1.87
N THR A 56 -17.80 0.97 -2.01
CA THR A 56 -18.24 1.63 -3.24
C THR A 56 -17.07 2.35 -3.90
N PRO A 57 -16.79 2.07 -5.19
CA PRO A 57 -15.76 2.79 -5.92
C PRO A 57 -16.17 4.25 -6.17
N TRP A 58 -15.22 5.16 -5.99
CA TRP A 58 -15.41 6.57 -6.32
C TRP A 58 -14.83 6.85 -7.72
N PRO A 59 -15.62 7.43 -8.65
CA PRO A 59 -15.24 7.52 -10.05
C PRO A 59 -13.98 8.37 -10.31
N TYR A 60 -13.64 9.28 -9.40
CA TYR A 60 -12.48 10.16 -9.52
C TYR A 60 -11.20 9.60 -8.86
N LEU A 61 -11.27 8.50 -8.13
CA LEU A 61 -10.09 7.82 -7.58
C LEU A 61 -9.77 6.57 -8.41
N GLN A 62 -8.98 6.79 -9.43
CA GLN A 62 -8.58 5.76 -10.39
C GLN A 62 -7.12 5.34 -10.16
N THR A 63 -6.79 4.17 -10.68
CA THR A 63 -5.40 3.74 -10.80
C THR A 63 -4.75 4.48 -11.96
N VAL A 64 -3.74 5.29 -11.68
CA VAL A 64 -3.00 6.10 -12.65
C VAL A 64 -1.51 5.92 -12.41
N ASP A 65 -0.73 5.85 -13.47
CA ASP A 65 0.73 5.81 -13.39
C ASP A 65 1.29 7.11 -12.82
N ASP A 66 2.17 6.99 -11.85
CA ASP A 66 2.87 8.10 -11.19
C ASP A 66 4.37 7.77 -11.04
N PRO A 67 5.11 7.74 -12.14
CA PRO A 67 6.53 7.42 -12.13
C PRO A 67 7.35 8.43 -11.32
N TRP A 68 6.86 9.64 -11.14
CA TRP A 68 7.54 10.70 -10.40
C TRP A 68 7.65 10.39 -8.90
N SER A 69 6.69 9.67 -8.33
CA SER A 69 6.72 9.31 -6.90
C SER A 69 7.87 8.38 -6.51
N ILE A 70 8.45 7.68 -7.49
CA ILE A 70 9.56 6.73 -7.32
C ILE A 70 10.85 7.18 -8.05
N ASP A 71 10.83 8.35 -8.69
CA ASP A 71 12.00 8.89 -9.40
C ASP A 71 13.10 9.26 -8.40
N ASN A 72 14.29 8.72 -8.60
CA ASN A 72 15.44 8.97 -7.74
C ASN A 72 15.82 10.46 -7.63
N ARG A 73 15.51 11.26 -8.66
CA ARG A 73 15.77 12.72 -8.67
C ARG A 73 14.89 13.46 -7.66
N VAL A 74 13.74 12.91 -7.30
CA VAL A 74 12.83 13.51 -6.31
C VAL A 74 13.32 13.27 -4.88
N GLY A 75 14.17 12.27 -4.66
CA GLY A 75 14.74 11.96 -3.35
C GLY A 75 13.70 11.55 -2.30
N ASN A 76 12.61 10.89 -2.74
CA ASN A 76 11.53 10.48 -1.84
C ASN A 76 11.93 9.28 -0.98
N ALA A 77 12.32 9.53 0.26
CA ALA A 77 12.71 8.50 1.23
C ALA A 77 11.58 7.50 1.58
N LYS A 78 10.34 7.73 1.13
CA LYS A 78 9.20 6.83 1.32
C LYS A 78 8.93 5.92 0.11
N ALA A 79 9.59 6.19 -1.02
CA ALA A 79 9.41 5.41 -2.24
C ALA A 79 9.91 3.96 -2.11
N ALA A 80 10.96 3.75 -1.31
CA ALA A 80 11.51 2.43 -1.05
C ALA A 80 11.60 2.13 0.44
N TRP A 81 11.30 0.89 0.81
CA TRP A 81 11.42 0.40 2.18
C TRP A 81 11.55 -1.13 2.17
N SER A 82 12.14 -1.68 3.19
CA SER A 82 12.21 -3.12 3.42
C SER A 82 12.07 -3.41 4.91
N PHE A 83 11.54 -4.59 5.21
CA PHE A 83 11.53 -5.18 6.53
C PHE A 83 12.06 -6.60 6.43
N ASP A 84 12.91 -6.98 7.37
CA ASP A 84 13.44 -8.32 7.49
C ASP A 84 12.77 -8.99 8.70
N PHE A 85 12.21 -10.17 8.48
CA PHE A 85 11.59 -10.97 9.51
C PHE A 85 12.16 -12.38 9.46
N ASN A 86 12.42 -12.96 10.61
CA ASN A 86 12.59 -14.41 10.69
C ASN A 86 11.22 -15.10 10.84
N THR A 87 11.17 -16.38 10.53
CA THR A 87 9.94 -17.19 10.58
C THR A 87 9.28 -17.22 11.96
N TYR A 88 10.07 -17.20 13.02
CA TYR A 88 9.55 -17.16 14.38
C TYR A 88 8.79 -15.86 14.66
N GLN A 89 9.36 -14.72 14.28
CA GLN A 89 8.70 -13.41 14.43
C GLN A 89 7.40 -13.35 13.61
N LEU A 90 7.41 -13.83 12.36
CA LEU A 90 6.22 -13.88 11.52
C LEU A 90 5.14 -14.78 12.14
N SER A 91 5.51 -15.97 12.63
CA SER A 91 4.56 -16.88 13.27
C SER A 91 3.88 -16.25 14.48
N LYS A 92 4.59 -15.42 15.24
CA LYS A 92 4.06 -14.73 16.42
C LYS A 92 3.20 -13.51 16.08
N ASN A 93 3.56 -12.78 15.04
CA ASN A 93 2.91 -11.49 14.70
C ASN A 93 1.68 -11.67 13.82
N ILE A 94 1.52 -12.81 13.14
CA ILE A 94 0.34 -13.08 12.31
C ILE A 94 -0.75 -13.71 13.16
N LEU A 95 -1.74 -12.91 13.52
CA LEU A 95 -2.80 -13.28 14.45
C LEU A 95 -4.08 -13.74 13.75
N CYS A 96 -4.71 -14.77 14.29
CA CYS A 96 -6.05 -15.24 13.97
C CYS A 96 -6.96 -15.00 15.20
N GLY A 97 -7.67 -13.87 15.23
CA GLY A 97 -8.21 -13.34 16.47
C GLY A 97 -7.07 -12.82 17.35
N ASP A 98 -7.08 -13.19 18.62
CA ASP A 98 -6.10 -12.74 19.61
C ASP A 98 -4.88 -13.69 19.74
N THR A 99 -4.83 -14.74 18.96
CA THR A 99 -3.77 -15.74 19.03
C THR A 99 -3.01 -15.89 17.73
N PRO A 100 -1.72 -16.30 17.74
CA PRO A 100 -0.96 -16.59 16.54
C PRO A 100 -1.66 -17.64 15.66
N CYS A 101 -1.72 -17.35 14.34
CA CYS A 101 -2.28 -18.28 13.37
C CYS A 101 -1.50 -19.59 13.28
N PHE A 102 -0.18 -19.53 13.51
CA PHE A 102 0.76 -20.63 13.33
C PHE A 102 1.68 -20.76 14.55
N ASP A 103 2.08 -21.97 14.83
CA ASP A 103 3.19 -22.25 15.75
C ASP A 103 4.51 -22.17 14.97
N ALA A 104 4.48 -22.60 13.71
CA ALA A 104 5.59 -22.47 12.76
C ALA A 104 5.05 -22.11 11.37
N LEU A 105 5.55 -21.01 10.81
CA LEU A 105 5.26 -20.59 9.45
C LEU A 105 6.26 -21.23 8.48
N THR A 106 5.78 -21.75 7.36
CA THR A 106 6.63 -22.39 6.32
C THR A 106 6.64 -21.62 5.02
N ASP A 107 5.61 -20.79 4.75
CA ASP A 107 5.51 -20.06 3.50
C ASP A 107 4.61 -18.83 3.66
N ILE A 108 4.94 -17.75 2.94
CA ILE A 108 4.14 -16.52 2.84
C ILE A 108 4.35 -15.87 1.47
N TYR A 109 3.26 -15.60 0.76
CA TYR A 109 3.32 -14.96 -0.55
C TYR A 109 2.07 -14.13 -0.84
N VAL A 110 2.23 -13.12 -1.69
CA VAL A 110 1.10 -12.36 -2.24
C VAL A 110 0.38 -13.25 -3.24
N SER A 111 -0.84 -13.67 -2.91
CA SER A 111 -1.66 -14.57 -3.75
C SER A 111 -2.56 -13.80 -4.72
N SER A 112 -2.85 -12.54 -4.44
CA SER A 112 -3.60 -11.65 -5.34
C SER A 112 -3.13 -10.21 -5.18
N ALA A 113 -3.00 -9.50 -6.30
CA ALA A 113 -2.59 -8.10 -6.33
C ALA A 113 -3.55 -7.28 -7.20
N ALA A 114 -3.71 -6.01 -6.84
CA ALA A 114 -4.44 -5.04 -7.65
C ALA A 114 -3.61 -4.62 -8.89
N GLU A 115 -4.25 -3.96 -9.83
CA GLU A 115 -3.59 -3.38 -11.01
C GLU A 115 -2.42 -2.46 -10.64
N SER A 116 -2.55 -1.72 -9.54
CA SER A 116 -1.49 -0.88 -8.99
C SER A 116 -0.30 -1.66 -8.45
N GLY A 117 -0.42 -2.98 -8.25
CA GLY A 117 0.55 -3.83 -7.56
C GLY A 117 0.35 -3.91 -6.05
N ALA A 118 -0.66 -3.24 -5.49
CA ALA A 118 -0.98 -3.38 -4.06
C ALA A 118 -1.44 -4.82 -3.75
N ALA A 119 -0.92 -5.41 -2.68
CA ALA A 119 -1.32 -6.74 -2.24
C ALA A 119 -2.79 -6.72 -1.80
N LEU A 120 -3.63 -7.45 -2.50
CA LEU A 120 -5.04 -7.67 -2.12
C LEU A 120 -5.14 -8.81 -1.13
N GLU A 121 -4.49 -9.93 -1.44
CA GLU A 121 -4.47 -11.12 -0.61
C GLU A 121 -3.05 -11.65 -0.41
N VAL A 122 -2.82 -12.15 0.78
CA VAL A 122 -1.57 -12.79 1.19
C VAL A 122 -1.92 -14.16 1.76
N THR A 123 -1.38 -15.19 1.16
CA THR A 123 -1.54 -16.57 1.61
C THR A 123 -0.31 -17.00 2.41
N MET A 124 -0.57 -17.62 3.54
CA MET A 124 0.44 -18.11 4.48
C MET A 124 0.17 -19.58 4.76
N LYS A 125 1.23 -20.35 4.83
CA LYS A 125 1.19 -21.78 5.17
C LYS A 125 2.11 -22.08 6.34
N GLY A 126 1.74 -23.09 7.12
CA GLY A 126 2.52 -23.49 8.28
C GLY A 126 1.86 -24.62 9.05
N PHE A 127 2.20 -24.71 10.33
CA PHE A 127 1.64 -25.70 11.25
C PHE A 127 1.01 -25.01 12.45
N LYS A 128 -0.10 -25.59 12.94
CA LYS A 128 -0.75 -25.23 14.19
C LYS A 128 -1.15 -26.50 14.92
N ASN A 129 -0.69 -26.65 16.18
CA ASN A 129 -0.90 -27.85 16.98
C ASN A 129 -0.50 -29.16 16.23
N GLY A 130 0.66 -29.11 15.56
CA GLY A 130 1.19 -30.25 14.79
C GLY A 130 0.49 -30.54 13.44
N SER A 131 -0.60 -29.80 13.11
CA SER A 131 -1.35 -30.02 11.87
C SER A 131 -1.03 -28.93 10.83
N PRO A 132 -0.96 -29.26 9.52
CA PRO A 132 -0.81 -28.29 8.45
C PRO A 132 -1.97 -27.27 8.46
N LYS A 133 -1.64 -26.02 8.27
CA LYS A 133 -2.62 -24.92 8.22
C LYS A 133 -2.28 -23.94 7.10
N SER A 134 -3.31 -23.50 6.39
CA SER A 134 -3.22 -22.38 5.43
C SER A 134 -4.19 -21.29 5.83
N VAL A 135 -3.76 -20.03 5.73
CA VAL A 135 -4.57 -18.85 6.04
C VAL A 135 -4.34 -17.80 4.97
N THR A 136 -5.42 -17.23 4.45
CA THR A 136 -5.36 -16.06 3.56
C THR A 136 -5.92 -14.84 4.28
N LYS A 137 -5.21 -13.74 4.20
CA LYS A 137 -5.61 -12.43 4.76
C LYS A 137 -5.46 -11.33 3.73
N SER A 138 -6.22 -10.26 3.90
CA SER A 138 -6.01 -9.09 3.05
C SER A 138 -4.63 -8.48 3.26
N GLY A 139 -4.02 -7.95 2.19
CA GLY A 139 -2.74 -7.26 2.27
C GLY A 139 -2.75 -6.10 3.26
N ARG A 140 -3.88 -5.43 3.43
CA ARG A 140 -4.07 -4.38 4.43
C ARG A 140 -4.03 -4.92 5.87
N ASN A 141 -4.60 -6.10 6.11
CA ASN A 141 -4.52 -6.75 7.41
C ASN A 141 -3.06 -7.13 7.74
N ILE A 142 -2.36 -7.73 6.79
CA ILE A 142 -0.93 -8.07 6.95
C ILE A 142 -0.08 -6.81 7.16
N LYS A 143 -0.32 -5.75 6.38
CA LYS A 143 0.32 -4.44 6.62
C LYS A 143 0.17 -4.00 8.08
N SER A 144 -1.04 -4.08 8.61
CA SER A 144 -1.33 -3.65 9.99
C SER A 144 -0.64 -4.52 11.02
N GLN A 145 -0.71 -5.86 10.87
CA GLN A 145 -0.14 -6.80 11.82
C GLN A 145 1.40 -6.79 11.84
N LEU A 146 2.03 -6.55 10.69
CA LEU A 146 3.49 -6.53 10.57
C LEU A 146 4.10 -5.12 10.58
N GLY A 147 3.29 -4.07 10.71
CA GLY A 147 3.77 -2.69 10.79
C GLY A 147 4.34 -2.14 9.48
N PHE A 148 3.94 -2.67 8.32
CA PHE A 148 4.42 -2.19 7.03
C PHE A 148 3.96 -0.76 6.76
N ARG A 149 4.76 -0.01 6.00
CA ARG A 149 4.43 1.37 5.60
C ARG A 149 3.23 1.43 4.67
N SER A 150 3.04 0.38 3.85
CA SER A 150 1.99 0.27 2.84
C SER A 150 1.61 -1.18 2.63
N HIS A 151 0.42 -1.47 2.07
CA HIS A 151 0.11 -2.78 1.52
C HIS A 151 0.59 -2.96 0.07
N TYR A 152 1.36 -1.99 -0.43
CA TYR A 152 2.06 -2.05 -1.70
C TYR A 152 3.43 -2.72 -1.49
N PHE A 153 3.44 -4.03 -1.41
CA PHE A 153 4.63 -4.84 -1.15
C PHE A 153 4.60 -6.15 -1.94
N LYS A 154 5.76 -6.71 -2.12
CA LYS A 154 5.96 -8.07 -2.63
C LYS A 154 6.76 -8.88 -1.62
N THR A 155 6.56 -10.17 -1.63
CA THR A 155 7.40 -11.13 -0.93
C THR A 155 8.41 -11.70 -1.93
N SER A 156 9.66 -11.80 -1.56
CA SER A 156 10.62 -12.55 -2.37
C SER A 156 10.32 -14.04 -2.16
N SER A 157 10.00 -14.76 -3.24
CA SER A 157 9.85 -16.21 -3.23
C SER A 157 11.24 -16.86 -3.19
N ASN A 158 11.92 -16.81 -2.06
CA ASN A 158 13.05 -17.71 -1.83
C ASN A 158 12.53 -18.91 -1.06
N SER A 159 12.92 -20.11 -1.49
CA SER A 159 12.68 -21.38 -0.82
C SER A 159 13.21 -21.43 0.61
N ASP A 160 14.01 -20.47 1.02
CA ASP A 160 14.46 -20.26 2.38
C ASP A 160 13.78 -19.05 3.01
N ILE A 161 12.70 -19.29 3.76
CA ILE A 161 11.96 -18.25 4.48
C ILE A 161 12.59 -17.87 5.82
N SER A 162 13.79 -18.34 6.10
CA SER A 162 14.51 -17.97 7.33
C SER A 162 14.72 -16.46 7.44
N ASN A 163 14.74 -15.75 6.29
CA ASN A 163 14.84 -14.30 6.20
C ASN A 163 13.94 -13.74 5.09
N LEU A 164 12.66 -13.53 5.39
CA LEU A 164 11.72 -12.91 4.45
C LEU A 164 12.02 -11.42 4.32
N LYS A 165 12.41 -10.98 3.12
CA LYS A 165 12.45 -9.56 2.75
C LYS A 165 11.12 -9.13 2.16
N VAL A 166 10.53 -8.11 2.73
CA VAL A 166 9.32 -7.47 2.23
C VAL A 166 9.66 -6.04 1.84
N GLY A 167 9.39 -5.69 0.61
CA GLY A 167 9.70 -4.36 0.07
C GLY A 167 8.63 -3.87 -0.90
N PRO A 168 8.74 -2.63 -1.39
CA PRO A 168 7.79 -2.08 -2.34
C PRO A 168 7.83 -2.86 -3.67
N VAL A 169 6.69 -2.94 -4.31
CA VAL A 169 6.62 -3.34 -5.72
C VAL A 169 7.22 -2.20 -6.52
N GLN A 170 8.39 -2.40 -7.11
CA GLN A 170 8.88 -1.46 -8.11
C GLN A 170 8.11 -1.71 -9.40
N ALA A 171 7.51 -0.65 -9.96
CA ALA A 171 7.03 -0.72 -11.33
C ALA A 171 8.22 -1.11 -12.23
N ASN A 172 8.09 -2.19 -12.98
CA ASN A 172 9.10 -2.55 -13.96
C ASN A 172 9.22 -1.37 -14.92
N SER A 173 10.35 -0.70 -14.90
CA SER A 173 10.75 0.14 -16.01
C SER A 173 10.96 -0.81 -17.19
N SER A 174 9.95 -0.96 -18.04
CA SER A 174 10.13 -1.52 -19.37
C SER A 174 11.12 -0.60 -20.07
N SER A 175 12.38 -1.01 -20.11
CA SER A 175 13.37 -0.44 -21.02
C SER A 175 12.91 -0.77 -22.42
N SER A 176 12.20 0.16 -23.05
CA SER A 176 12.08 0.19 -24.49
C SER A 176 13.42 0.67 -25.04
N ASN A 177 14.14 -0.25 -25.67
CA ASN A 177 15.23 0.08 -26.60
C ASN A 177 14.68 0.88 -27.79
#